data_dbc4562028f543cc008fa8c72e072b0f
#
_entry.id   dbc4562028f543cc008fa8c72e072b0f
#
_cell.length_a   1.000
_cell.length_b   1.000
_cell.length_c   1.000
_cell.angle_alpha   90.00
_cell.angle_beta   90.00
_cell.angle_gamma   90.00
#
_symmetry.space_group_name_H-M   'P 1'
#
loop_
_entity.id
_entity.type
_entity.pdbx_description
1 polymer ?
#
loop_
_entity_poly.entity_id
_entity_poly.type
_entity_poly.pdbx_seq_one_letter_code
_entity_poly.pdbx_strand_id
1 'polypeptide(L)'
;MAQLLEILTKNFPQMETITAMFADSNGIMRGKVLPADTLPKLIKEGILLPASVFGTDATGESVAETGLVWDTGDRDYPFMPVADSFHALDDEGKNIACLIQMMETDGTPHHLDPRGILEAVIARINGMGIYPVIAPELEFYLIDRQLNDGMGQSAPT
;
A
#
# COMPACT_ATOMS: atom_id res chain seq x y z
N MET A 1 -3.88 -15.25 12.66
CA MET A 1 -4.91 -15.18 11.61
C MET A 1 -6.33 -15.05 12.17
N ALA A 2 -6.86 -16.06 12.88
CA ALA A 2 -8.23 -15.99 13.46
C ALA A 2 -8.43 -14.76 14.37
N GLN A 3 -7.48 -14.44 15.21
CA GLN A 3 -7.54 -13.29 16.11
C GLN A 3 -7.59 -11.95 15.36
N LEU A 4 -6.84 -11.78 14.27
CA LEU A 4 -6.89 -10.54 13.46
C LEU A 4 -8.25 -10.38 12.80
N LEU A 5 -8.80 -11.46 12.23
CA LEU A 5 -10.13 -11.43 11.63
C LEU A 5 -11.21 -11.03 12.65
N GLU A 6 -11.17 -11.60 13.86
CA GLU A 6 -12.10 -11.27 14.94
C GLU A 6 -12.00 -9.80 15.35
N ILE A 7 -10.78 -9.28 15.53
CA ILE A 7 -10.52 -7.87 15.85
C ILE A 7 -11.10 -6.95 14.76
N LEU A 8 -10.81 -7.22 13.51
CA LEU A 8 -11.24 -6.37 12.39
C LEU A 8 -12.75 -6.39 12.21
N THR A 9 -13.39 -7.56 12.31
CA THR A 9 -14.85 -7.68 12.24
C THR A 9 -15.55 -6.95 13.39
N LYS A 10 -14.93 -6.95 14.57
CA LYS A 10 -15.45 -6.22 15.73
C LYS A 10 -15.27 -4.71 15.60
N ASN A 11 -14.11 -4.26 15.11
CA ASN A 11 -13.79 -2.84 14.97
C ASN A 11 -14.54 -2.18 13.81
N PHE A 12 -14.82 -2.94 12.75
CA PHE A 12 -15.47 -2.45 11.52
C PHE A 12 -16.72 -3.31 11.18
N PRO A 13 -17.76 -3.29 12.02
CA PRO A 13 -18.93 -4.17 11.85
C PRO A 13 -19.78 -3.83 10.62
N GLN A 14 -19.61 -2.64 10.05
CA GLN A 14 -20.32 -2.18 8.86
C GLN A 14 -19.47 -2.16 7.60
N MET A 15 -18.29 -2.81 7.65
CA MET A 15 -17.36 -2.85 6.52
C MET A 15 -18.02 -3.40 5.25
N GLU A 16 -17.95 -2.63 4.18
CA GLU A 16 -18.42 -2.97 2.84
C GLU A 16 -17.27 -3.21 1.87
N THR A 17 -16.20 -2.39 1.99
CA THR A 17 -15.02 -2.50 1.12
C THR A 17 -13.71 -2.41 1.90
N ILE A 18 -12.66 -2.97 1.29
CA ILE A 18 -11.28 -2.93 1.77
C ILE A 18 -10.39 -2.40 0.65
N THR A 19 -9.78 -1.24 0.85
CA THR A 19 -8.75 -0.71 -0.03
C THR A 19 -7.39 -1.25 0.41
N ALA A 20 -6.92 -2.30 -0.26
CA ALA A 20 -5.60 -2.88 -0.02
C ALA A 20 -4.57 -2.16 -0.89
N MET A 21 -3.58 -1.47 -0.28
CA MET A 21 -2.67 -0.59 -0.99
C MET A 21 -1.21 -0.74 -0.55
N PHE A 22 -0.30 -0.44 -1.46
CA PHE A 22 1.15 -0.40 -1.24
C PHE A 22 1.74 0.85 -1.89
N ALA A 23 2.87 1.34 -1.41
CA ALA A 23 3.63 2.38 -2.07
C ALA A 23 4.55 1.74 -3.11
N ASP A 24 4.53 2.26 -4.35
CA ASP A 24 5.49 1.84 -5.38
C ASP A 24 6.85 2.55 -5.22
N SER A 25 7.79 2.27 -6.13
CA SER A 25 9.14 2.85 -6.11
C SER A 25 9.16 4.38 -6.32
N ASN A 26 8.06 4.96 -6.81
CA ASN A 26 7.89 6.41 -6.98
C ASN A 26 7.17 7.06 -5.77
N GLY A 27 6.81 6.28 -4.73
CA GLY A 27 6.03 6.74 -3.59
C GLY A 27 4.54 6.89 -3.88
N ILE A 28 4.05 6.36 -5.01
CA ILE A 28 2.64 6.42 -5.39
C ILE A 28 1.91 5.25 -4.75
N MET A 29 0.79 5.54 -4.09
CA MET A 29 -0.08 4.50 -3.53
C MET A 29 -0.84 3.80 -4.64
N ARG A 30 -0.62 2.50 -4.78
CA ARG A 30 -1.31 1.61 -5.72
C ARG A 30 -2.03 0.51 -4.96
N GLY A 31 -3.03 -0.11 -5.57
CA GLY A 31 -3.74 -1.20 -4.90
C GLY A 31 -5.05 -1.57 -5.56
N LYS A 32 -5.88 -2.28 -4.80
CA LYS A 32 -7.20 -2.75 -5.22
C LYS A 32 -8.23 -2.51 -4.14
N VAL A 33 -9.45 -2.20 -4.58
CA VAL A 33 -10.62 -2.20 -3.71
C VAL A 33 -11.27 -3.58 -3.78
N LEU A 34 -11.44 -4.18 -2.63
CA LEU A 34 -11.96 -5.53 -2.44
C LEU A 34 -13.28 -5.48 -1.67
N PRO A 35 -14.26 -6.37 -1.95
CA PRO A 35 -15.43 -6.54 -1.10
C PRO A 35 -15.06 -7.04 0.30
N ALA A 36 -15.80 -6.64 1.33
CA ALA A 36 -15.52 -7.00 2.72
C ALA A 36 -15.54 -8.52 3.00
N ASP A 37 -16.34 -9.29 2.26
CA ASP A 37 -16.40 -10.75 2.38
C ASP A 37 -15.09 -11.45 1.97
N THR A 38 -14.20 -10.75 1.28
CA THR A 38 -12.88 -11.25 0.92
C THR A 38 -11.85 -11.12 2.05
N LEU A 39 -12.18 -10.44 3.16
CA LEU A 39 -11.25 -10.24 4.29
C LEU A 39 -10.58 -11.52 4.80
N PRO A 40 -11.29 -12.64 5.00
CA PRO A 40 -10.66 -13.89 5.45
C PRO A 40 -9.59 -14.39 4.46
N LYS A 41 -9.86 -14.27 3.15
CA LYS A 41 -8.92 -14.66 2.11
C LYS A 41 -7.73 -13.70 2.07
N LEU A 42 -7.97 -12.39 2.16
CA LEU A 42 -6.91 -11.38 2.20
C LEU A 42 -5.94 -11.64 3.36
N ILE A 43 -6.45 -11.92 4.57
CA ILE A 43 -5.61 -12.20 5.74
C ILE A 43 -4.81 -13.50 5.57
N LYS A 44 -5.40 -14.51 4.93
CA LYS A 44 -4.78 -15.84 4.82
C LYS A 44 -3.80 -15.95 3.66
N GLU A 45 -4.15 -15.40 2.51
CA GLU A 45 -3.49 -15.66 1.22
C GLU A 45 -2.95 -14.37 0.57
N GLY A 46 -3.37 -13.20 1.06
CA GLY A 46 -3.07 -11.93 0.42
C GLY A 46 -3.81 -11.75 -0.92
N ILE A 47 -3.33 -10.81 -1.71
CA ILE A 47 -3.71 -10.67 -3.12
C ILE A 47 -2.49 -10.93 -4.00
N LEU A 48 -2.70 -11.53 -5.16
CA LEU A 48 -1.63 -11.80 -6.11
C LEU A 48 -1.48 -10.61 -7.05
N LEU A 49 -0.26 -10.09 -7.15
CA LEU A 49 0.14 -9.05 -8.08
C LEU A 49 1.56 -9.37 -8.62
N PRO A 50 1.86 -8.99 -9.86
CA PRO A 50 3.17 -9.21 -10.44
C PRO A 50 4.24 -8.28 -9.86
N ALA A 51 5.50 -8.72 -9.85
CA ALA A 51 6.62 -7.90 -9.37
C ALA A 51 6.85 -6.64 -10.21
N SER A 52 6.37 -6.63 -11.46
CA SER A 52 6.45 -5.48 -12.37
C SER A 52 5.72 -4.23 -11.86
N VAL A 53 4.83 -4.35 -10.87
CA VAL A 53 4.19 -3.18 -10.23
C VAL A 53 5.22 -2.22 -9.60
N PHE A 54 6.41 -2.71 -9.25
CA PHE A 54 7.52 -1.89 -8.74
C PHE A 54 8.42 -1.33 -9.85
N GLY A 55 8.25 -1.78 -11.09
CA GLY A 55 8.96 -1.33 -12.29
C GLY A 55 8.14 -0.39 -13.16
N THR A 56 7.15 0.30 -12.60
CA THR A 56 6.35 1.29 -13.32
C THR A 56 6.89 2.70 -13.09
N ASP A 57 6.68 3.59 -14.06
CA ASP A 57 6.93 5.02 -13.90
C ASP A 57 5.80 5.72 -13.11
N ALA A 58 5.92 7.05 -12.94
CA ALA A 58 4.92 7.84 -12.21
C ALA A 58 3.52 7.84 -12.88
N THR A 59 3.43 7.55 -14.17
CA THR A 59 2.15 7.45 -14.90
C THR A 59 1.54 6.06 -14.83
N GLY A 60 2.31 5.06 -14.37
CA GLY A 60 1.90 3.66 -14.26
C GLY A 60 2.28 2.81 -15.48
N GLU A 61 3.06 3.36 -16.40
CA GLU A 61 3.57 2.61 -17.55
C GLU A 61 4.78 1.78 -17.13
N SER A 62 4.88 0.57 -17.68
CA SER A 62 6.00 -0.34 -17.40
C SER A 62 7.30 0.19 -18.00
N VAL A 63 8.35 0.28 -17.19
CA VAL A 63 9.70 0.64 -17.61
C VAL A 63 10.43 -0.61 -18.08
N ALA A 64 10.63 -0.74 -19.40
CA ALA A 64 11.19 -1.96 -20.03
C ALA A 64 12.58 -2.31 -19.52
N GLU A 65 13.40 -1.30 -19.21
CA GLU A 65 14.77 -1.44 -18.72
C GLU A 65 14.87 -2.13 -17.36
N THR A 66 13.76 -2.22 -16.61
CA THR A 66 13.74 -2.99 -15.36
C THR A 66 13.80 -4.49 -15.57
N GLY A 67 13.45 -4.98 -16.76
CA GLY A 67 13.39 -6.40 -17.12
C GLY A 67 12.25 -7.17 -16.41
N LEU A 68 11.49 -6.53 -15.53
CA LEU A 68 10.54 -7.22 -14.64
C LEU A 68 9.36 -7.85 -15.37
N VAL A 69 9.02 -7.39 -16.57
CA VAL A 69 7.95 -7.97 -17.39
C VAL A 69 8.51 -9.09 -18.28
N TRP A 70 9.54 -8.75 -19.06
CA TRP A 70 10.01 -9.63 -20.16
C TRP A 70 11.03 -10.67 -19.73
N ASP A 71 11.95 -10.31 -18.83
CA ASP A 71 13.05 -11.20 -18.45
C ASP A 71 12.65 -12.19 -17.35
N THR A 72 11.73 -11.79 -16.46
CA THR A 72 11.28 -12.61 -15.32
C THR A 72 9.97 -13.35 -15.57
N GLY A 73 9.29 -13.08 -16.71
CA GLY A 73 7.99 -13.66 -17.04
C GLY A 73 6.84 -13.11 -16.20
N ASP A 74 7.00 -11.94 -15.60
CA ASP A 74 5.99 -11.19 -14.84
C ASP A 74 5.25 -12.02 -13.78
N ARG A 75 6.03 -12.76 -12.98
CA ARG A 75 5.49 -13.66 -11.97
C ARG A 75 4.72 -12.93 -10.90
N ASP A 76 3.56 -13.47 -10.53
CA ASP A 76 2.76 -13.01 -9.39
C ASP A 76 3.36 -13.44 -8.05
N TYR A 77 3.29 -12.52 -7.08
CA TYR A 77 3.66 -12.73 -5.68
C TYR A 77 2.52 -12.35 -4.75
N PRO A 78 2.41 -13.00 -3.58
CA PRO A 78 1.41 -12.63 -2.59
C PRO A 78 1.76 -11.29 -1.93
N PHE A 79 0.79 -10.37 -1.93
CA PHE A 79 0.81 -9.16 -1.14
C PHE A 79 -0.02 -9.38 0.12
N MET A 80 0.67 -9.54 1.24
CA MET A 80 0.05 -9.81 2.54
C MET A 80 -0.31 -8.51 3.26
N PRO A 81 -1.46 -8.47 3.97
CA PRO A 81 -1.84 -7.27 4.71
C PRO A 81 -0.94 -7.07 5.93
N VAL A 82 -0.58 -5.81 6.18
CA VAL A 82 0.12 -5.38 7.38
C VAL A 82 -0.89 -5.23 8.52
N ALA A 83 -0.78 -6.06 9.55
CA ALA A 83 -1.82 -6.21 10.58
C ALA A 83 -2.24 -4.91 11.28
N ASP A 84 -1.28 -4.02 11.56
CA ASP A 84 -1.52 -2.78 12.32
C ASP A 84 -1.88 -1.58 11.42
N SER A 85 -2.12 -1.81 10.12
CA SER A 85 -2.39 -0.74 9.15
C SER A 85 -3.86 -0.54 8.82
N PHE A 86 -4.76 -1.38 9.33
CA PHE A 86 -6.18 -1.28 9.05
C PHE A 86 -6.81 -0.05 9.72
N HIS A 87 -7.47 0.80 8.94
CA HIS A 87 -8.15 2.00 9.41
C HIS A 87 -9.36 2.33 8.55
N ALA A 88 -10.32 3.06 9.12
CA ALA A 88 -11.48 3.56 8.39
C ALA A 88 -11.09 4.73 7.47
N LEU A 89 -11.66 4.76 6.27
CA LEU A 89 -11.57 5.88 5.32
C LEU A 89 -12.77 6.83 5.44
N ASP A 90 -13.82 6.42 6.14
CA ASP A 90 -15.02 7.21 6.38
C ASP A 90 -15.47 7.11 7.84
N ASP A 91 -16.33 8.03 8.25
CA ASP A 91 -16.85 8.09 9.62
C ASP A 91 -17.77 6.89 9.98
N GLU A 92 -18.33 6.23 8.97
CA GLU A 92 -19.24 5.10 9.15
C GLU A 92 -18.50 3.76 9.29
N GLY A 93 -17.21 3.72 8.95
CA GLY A 93 -16.41 2.49 8.95
C GLY A 93 -16.84 1.47 7.91
N LYS A 94 -17.45 1.93 6.81
CA LYS A 94 -17.86 1.09 5.67
C LYS A 94 -16.71 0.84 4.71
N ASN A 95 -15.88 1.87 4.48
CA ASN A 95 -14.71 1.76 3.63
C ASN A 95 -13.47 1.78 4.52
N ILE A 96 -12.74 0.67 4.54
CA ILE A 96 -11.49 0.58 5.28
C ILE A 96 -10.31 0.49 4.35
N ALA A 97 -9.14 0.85 4.83
CA ALA A 97 -7.89 0.67 4.11
C ALA A 97 -6.91 -0.17 4.92
N CYS A 98 -6.01 -0.85 4.23
CA CYS A 98 -4.83 -1.46 4.81
C CYS A 98 -3.64 -1.36 3.87
N LEU A 99 -2.45 -1.31 4.44
CA LEU A 99 -1.22 -1.52 3.69
C LEU A 99 -1.03 -3.01 3.42
N ILE A 100 -0.50 -3.31 2.24
CA ILE A 100 -0.08 -4.65 1.86
C ILE A 100 1.39 -4.63 1.48
N GLN A 101 2.06 -5.77 1.67
CA GLN A 101 3.48 -5.94 1.44
C GLN A 101 3.73 -7.18 0.59
N MET A 102 4.55 -7.06 -0.46
CA MET A 102 4.92 -8.19 -1.30
C MET A 102 5.83 -9.14 -0.54
N MET A 103 5.51 -10.42 -0.61
CA MET A 103 6.24 -11.48 0.06
C MET A 103 6.76 -12.51 -0.95
N GLU A 104 7.92 -13.07 -0.65
CA GLU A 104 8.40 -14.28 -1.29
C GLU A 104 7.57 -15.49 -0.87
N THR A 105 7.71 -16.59 -1.59
CA THR A 105 6.99 -17.84 -1.31
C THR A 105 7.38 -18.49 0.02
N ASP A 106 8.54 -18.14 0.56
CA ASP A 106 9.00 -18.57 1.88
C ASP A 106 8.52 -17.67 3.03
N GLY A 107 7.75 -16.61 2.71
CA GLY A 107 7.19 -15.68 3.67
C GLY A 107 8.14 -14.56 4.08
N THR A 108 9.29 -14.40 3.42
CA THR A 108 10.15 -13.23 3.60
C THR A 108 9.68 -12.05 2.72
N PRO A 109 9.93 -10.79 3.11
CA PRO A 109 9.65 -9.64 2.26
C PRO A 109 10.36 -9.75 0.91
N HIS A 110 9.66 -9.44 -0.18
CA HIS A 110 10.24 -9.42 -1.50
C HIS A 110 11.28 -8.30 -1.63
N HIS A 111 12.41 -8.58 -2.25
CA HIS A 111 13.57 -7.67 -2.32
C HIS A 111 13.31 -6.35 -3.06
N LEU A 112 12.26 -6.26 -3.90
CA LEU A 112 11.85 -5.03 -4.58
C LEU A 112 10.80 -4.23 -3.81
N ASP A 113 10.22 -4.80 -2.73
CA ASP A 113 9.19 -4.11 -1.95
C ASP A 113 9.79 -2.95 -1.15
N PRO A 114 9.37 -1.68 -1.40
CA PRO A 114 9.94 -0.51 -0.71
C PRO A 114 9.76 -0.58 0.81
N ARG A 115 8.64 -1.15 1.29
CA ARG A 115 8.40 -1.34 2.72
C ARG A 115 9.36 -2.37 3.31
N GLY A 116 9.55 -3.50 2.64
CA GLY A 116 10.51 -4.53 3.06
C GLY A 116 11.95 -4.01 3.12
N ILE A 117 12.33 -3.18 2.14
CA ILE A 117 13.63 -2.50 2.12
C ILE A 117 13.78 -1.57 3.33
N LEU A 118 12.76 -0.75 3.64
CA LEU A 118 12.76 0.14 4.79
C LEU A 118 12.87 -0.64 6.11
N GLU A 119 12.09 -1.70 6.27
CA GLU A 119 12.13 -2.56 7.45
C GLU A 119 13.51 -3.18 7.67
N ALA A 120 14.16 -3.65 6.60
CA ALA A 120 15.52 -4.19 6.66
C ALA A 120 16.55 -3.14 7.09
N VAL A 121 16.43 -1.90 6.59
CA VAL A 121 17.30 -0.78 6.98
C VAL A 121 17.09 -0.42 8.46
N ILE A 122 15.84 -0.31 8.91
CA ILE A 122 15.50 -0.03 10.31
C ILE A 122 16.05 -1.13 11.22
N ALA A 123 15.87 -2.41 10.87
CA ALA A 123 16.38 -3.52 11.64
C ALA A 123 17.91 -3.47 11.78
N ARG A 124 18.62 -3.13 10.71
CA ARG A 124 20.07 -2.97 10.72
C ARG A 124 20.52 -1.83 11.63
N ILE A 125 19.85 -0.68 11.59
CA ILE A 125 20.14 0.48 12.45
C ILE A 125 19.86 0.13 13.92
N ASN A 126 18.74 -0.52 14.22
CA ASN A 126 18.39 -0.97 15.56
C ASN A 126 19.42 -1.97 16.11
N GLY A 127 19.95 -2.85 15.25
CA GLY A 127 21.03 -3.77 15.62
C GLY A 127 22.35 -3.06 16.03
N MET A 128 22.51 -1.79 15.66
CA MET A 128 23.63 -0.93 16.10
C MET A 128 23.32 -0.16 17.40
N GLY A 129 22.15 -0.37 18.01
CA GLY A 129 21.70 0.36 19.21
C GLY A 129 21.18 1.77 18.90
N ILE A 130 20.89 2.08 17.64
CA ILE A 130 20.38 3.39 17.20
C ILE A 130 18.92 3.21 16.78
N TYR A 131 18.04 4.07 17.25
CA TYR A 131 16.61 4.05 16.93
C TYR A 131 16.25 5.29 16.10
N PRO A 132 15.88 5.14 14.80
CA PRO A 132 15.50 6.26 13.97
C PRO A 132 14.18 6.87 14.47
N VAL A 133 14.14 8.21 14.53
CA VAL A 133 12.91 8.99 14.76
C VAL A 133 12.70 9.85 13.54
N ILE A 134 11.57 9.65 12.85
CA ILE A 134 11.24 10.31 11.59
C ILE A 134 9.93 11.06 11.75
N ALA A 135 9.90 12.33 11.34
CA ALA A 135 8.70 13.14 11.22
C ALA A 135 8.53 13.51 9.74
N PRO A 136 7.50 13.02 9.04
CA PRO A 136 7.21 13.46 7.69
C PRO A 136 6.67 14.90 7.69
N GLU A 137 7.15 15.72 6.77
CA GLU A 137 6.61 17.05 6.49
C GLU A 137 5.75 16.98 5.23
N LEU A 138 4.49 17.43 5.35
CA LEU A 138 3.55 17.45 4.23
C LEU A 138 3.41 18.87 3.72
N GLU A 139 3.81 19.10 2.47
CA GLU A 139 3.62 20.38 1.78
C GLU A 139 2.47 20.27 0.78
N PHE A 140 1.52 21.18 0.87
CA PHE A 140 0.38 21.22 -0.04
C PHE A 140 -0.17 22.64 -0.18
N TYR A 141 -0.88 22.86 -1.27
CA TYR A 141 -1.62 24.08 -1.51
C TYR A 141 -3.12 23.85 -1.30
N LEU A 142 -3.77 24.76 -0.60
CA LEU A 142 -5.23 24.84 -0.64
C LEU A 142 -5.62 25.56 -1.93
N ILE A 143 -6.52 24.93 -2.69
CA ILE A 143 -7.01 25.47 -3.96
C ILE A 143 -8.52 25.50 -3.95
N ASP A 144 -9.12 26.46 -4.68
CA ASP A 144 -10.57 26.53 -4.82
C ASP A 144 -11.10 25.36 -5.64
N ARG A 145 -12.33 24.89 -5.35
CA ARG A 145 -13.01 23.86 -6.15
C ARG A 145 -13.44 24.33 -7.52
N GLN A 146 -13.59 25.64 -7.70
CA GLN A 146 -14.04 26.22 -8.98
C GLN A 146 -12.84 26.43 -9.90
N LEU A 147 -12.95 25.88 -11.13
CA LEU A 147 -12.04 26.20 -12.22
C LEU A 147 -12.36 27.59 -12.74
N ASN A 148 -11.41 28.51 -12.65
CA ASN A 148 -11.52 29.82 -13.28
C ASN A 148 -11.19 29.70 -14.79
N ASP A 149 -12.21 29.71 -15.65
CA ASP A 149 -12.13 29.84 -17.14
C ASP A 149 -11.01 29.06 -17.84
N GLY A 150 -10.78 27.79 -17.45
CA GLY A 150 -9.75 26.93 -18.05
C GLY A 150 -8.32 27.24 -17.62
N MET A 151 -8.12 28.18 -16.73
CA MET A 151 -6.87 28.44 -16.05
C MET A 151 -6.82 27.67 -14.72
N GLY A 152 -5.63 27.25 -14.28
CA GLY A 152 -5.47 26.47 -13.07
C GLY A 152 -6.18 27.06 -11.85
N GLN A 153 -6.51 26.18 -10.89
CA GLN A 153 -7.18 26.58 -9.64
C GLN A 153 -6.38 27.66 -8.90
N SER A 154 -7.05 28.70 -8.45
CA SER A 154 -6.45 29.77 -7.64
C SER A 154 -6.46 29.43 -6.14
N ALA A 155 -5.69 30.17 -5.36
CA ALA A 155 -5.78 30.13 -3.91
C ALA A 155 -7.21 30.43 -3.43
N PRO A 156 -7.66 29.84 -2.30
CA PRO A 156 -8.98 30.14 -1.73
C PRO A 156 -9.08 31.63 -1.39
N THR A 157 -10.20 32.24 -1.72
CA THR A 157 -10.55 33.63 -1.33
C THR A 157 -11.13 33.67 0.05
#